data_368f690b8d8b911042d6009fa5ebbee5
#
_entry.id   368f690b8d8b911042d6009fa5ebbee5
#
_cell.length_a   1.000
_cell.length_b   1.000
_cell.length_c   1.000
_cell.angle_alpha   90.00
_cell.angle_beta   90.00
_cell.angle_gamma   90.00
#
_symmetry.space_group_name_H-M   'P 1'
#
loop_
_entity.id
_entity.type
_entity.pdbx_description
1 polymer ?
#
loop_
_entity_poly.entity_id
_entity_poly.type
_entity_poly.pdbx_seq_one_letter_code
_entity_poly.pdbx_strand_id
1 'polypeptide(L)'
;MTTAASGYASEVELLARLIHGEARGEPYVGMVAVGAMALNRVRSSRFPNTLAGVIYQSGAFDAVSDGQINLAPSEQSRRAARDALNGWDPTSGCLYYYNPATATSPWIWSREVRLTIGDHSFAV
;
A
#
# COMPACT_ATOMS: atom_id res chain seq x y z
N MET A 1 20.54 19.57 9.36
CA MET A 1 19.51 18.56 9.07
C MET A 1 18.86 18.88 7.73
N THR A 2 18.74 17.90 6.89
CA THR A 2 18.04 18.09 5.64
C THR A 2 16.59 17.61 5.78
N THR A 3 15.67 18.44 5.36
CA THR A 3 14.24 18.12 5.37
C THR A 3 13.95 16.87 4.53
N ALA A 4 14.65 16.70 3.40
CA ALA A 4 14.47 15.58 2.50
C ALA A 4 14.78 14.23 3.17
N ALA A 5 15.89 14.12 3.93
CA ALA A 5 16.25 12.89 4.62
C ALA A 5 15.22 12.56 5.71
N SER A 6 14.79 13.58 6.47
CA SER A 6 13.77 13.43 7.50
C SER A 6 12.41 13.03 6.90
N GLY A 7 12.04 13.65 5.78
CA GLY A 7 10.80 13.33 5.06
C GLY A 7 10.80 11.91 4.52
N TYR A 8 11.93 11.46 3.96
CA TYR A 8 12.04 10.10 3.45
C TYR A 8 11.91 9.06 4.58
N ALA A 9 12.60 9.28 5.70
CA ALA A 9 12.51 8.37 6.83
C ALA A 9 11.08 8.27 7.37
N SER A 10 10.36 9.38 7.44
CA SER A 10 8.96 9.41 7.87
C SER A 10 8.06 8.67 6.89
N GLU A 11 8.29 8.83 5.59
CA GLU A 11 7.51 8.12 4.57
C GLU A 11 7.78 6.62 4.58
N VAL A 12 9.02 6.20 4.77
CA VAL A 12 9.37 4.78 4.91
C VAL A 12 8.61 4.18 6.09
N GLU A 13 8.63 4.84 7.24
CA GLU A 13 7.97 4.32 8.44
C GLU A 13 6.45 4.22 8.26
N LEU A 14 5.84 5.26 7.71
CA LEU A 14 4.40 5.27 7.48
C LEU A 14 3.98 4.20 6.47
N LEU A 15 4.69 4.12 5.36
CA LEU A 15 4.39 3.11 4.32
C LEU A 15 4.63 1.70 4.86
N ALA A 16 5.68 1.50 5.66
CA ALA A 16 5.97 0.22 6.29
C ALA A 16 4.84 -0.21 7.23
N ARG A 17 4.26 0.71 7.98
CA ARG A 17 3.12 0.43 8.84
C ARG A 17 1.90 -0.01 8.04
N LEU A 18 1.64 0.63 6.92
CA LEU A 18 0.57 0.21 6.01
C LEU A 18 0.83 -1.21 5.48
N ILE A 19 2.03 -1.44 4.95
CA ILE A 19 2.39 -2.75 4.40
C ILE A 19 2.29 -3.84 5.46
N HIS A 20 2.77 -3.57 6.66
CA HIS A 20 2.70 -4.53 7.76
C HIS A 20 1.25 -4.87 8.12
N GLY A 21 0.38 -3.87 8.19
CA GLY A 21 -1.03 -4.08 8.51
C GLY A 21 -1.82 -4.79 7.42
N GLU A 22 -1.51 -4.49 6.15
CA GLU A 22 -2.29 -4.99 5.02
C GLU A 22 -1.73 -6.25 4.37
N ALA A 23 -0.42 -6.48 4.46
CA ALA A 23 0.25 -7.48 3.63
C ALA A 23 1.27 -8.35 4.36
N ARG A 24 1.34 -8.31 5.69
CA ARG A 24 2.22 -9.25 6.40
C ARG A 24 1.76 -10.68 6.14
N GLY A 25 2.73 -11.59 5.97
CA GLY A 25 2.43 -12.96 5.60
C GLY A 25 2.27 -13.19 4.10
N GLU A 26 2.21 -12.12 3.31
CA GLU A 26 2.19 -12.21 1.86
C GLU A 26 3.62 -12.42 1.31
N PRO A 27 3.77 -12.94 0.09
CA PRO A 27 5.07 -12.95 -0.56
C PRO A 27 5.68 -11.55 -0.60
N TYR A 28 7.01 -11.46 -0.53
CA TYR A 28 7.68 -10.16 -0.47
C TYR A 28 7.27 -9.23 -1.62
N VAL A 29 7.17 -9.77 -2.84
CA VAL A 29 6.71 -9.00 -4.00
C VAL A 29 5.32 -8.42 -3.76
N GLY A 30 4.44 -9.17 -3.09
CA GLY A 30 3.11 -8.70 -2.72
C GLY A 30 3.14 -7.56 -1.71
N MET A 31 4.09 -7.60 -0.77
CA MET A 31 4.28 -6.51 0.18
C MET A 31 4.73 -5.23 -0.53
N VAL A 32 5.69 -5.34 -1.45
CA VAL A 32 6.13 -4.20 -2.28
C VAL A 32 4.96 -3.69 -3.13
N ALA A 33 4.17 -4.60 -3.68
CA ALA A 33 3.03 -4.24 -4.54
C ALA A 33 1.99 -3.39 -3.80
N VAL A 34 1.68 -3.72 -2.54
CA VAL A 34 0.76 -2.91 -1.72
C VAL A 34 1.32 -1.51 -1.52
N GLY A 35 2.60 -1.41 -1.20
CA GLY A 35 3.26 -0.11 -1.06
C GLY A 35 3.26 0.70 -2.34
N ALA A 36 3.60 0.05 -3.45
CA ALA A 36 3.62 0.70 -4.77
C ALA A 36 2.23 1.19 -5.16
N MET A 37 1.18 0.41 -4.89
CA MET A 37 -0.20 0.81 -5.16
C MET A 37 -0.56 2.10 -4.39
N ALA A 38 -0.21 2.18 -3.11
CA ALA A 38 -0.44 3.39 -2.33
C ALA A 38 0.28 4.60 -2.94
N LEU A 39 1.53 4.42 -3.37
CA LEU A 39 2.28 5.49 -4.03
C LEU A 39 1.69 5.88 -5.39
N ASN A 40 1.12 4.93 -6.12
CA ASN A 40 0.42 5.22 -7.37
C ASN A 40 -0.80 6.12 -7.11
N ARG A 41 -1.51 5.90 -6.00
CA ARG A 41 -2.61 6.78 -5.63
C ARG A 41 -2.15 8.21 -5.38
N VAL A 42 -1.01 8.39 -4.71
CA VAL A 42 -0.44 9.74 -4.47
C VAL A 42 -0.21 10.48 -5.79
N ARG A 43 0.18 9.77 -6.83
CA ARG A 43 0.45 10.35 -8.16
C ARG A 43 -0.80 10.52 -9.01
N SER A 44 -1.92 9.94 -8.60
CA SER A 44 -3.17 10.01 -9.35
C SER A 44 -3.98 11.23 -8.92
N SER A 45 -4.53 11.97 -9.89
CA SER A 45 -5.37 13.12 -9.60
C SER A 45 -6.70 12.76 -8.92
N ARG A 46 -7.05 11.48 -8.88
CA ARG A 46 -8.29 11.00 -8.26
C ARG A 46 -8.17 10.74 -6.77
N PHE A 47 -6.98 10.87 -6.20
CA PHE A 47 -6.69 10.57 -4.80
C PHE A 47 -5.98 11.75 -4.13
N PRO A 48 -5.90 11.76 -2.80
CA PRO A 48 -5.07 12.76 -2.11
C PRO A 48 -3.63 12.75 -2.62
N ASN A 49 -2.98 13.89 -2.60
CA ASN A 49 -1.65 14.06 -3.19
C ASN A 49 -0.50 13.87 -2.20
N THR A 50 -0.77 13.33 -1.02
CA THR A 50 0.25 12.98 -0.03
C THR A 50 0.06 11.54 0.43
N LEU A 51 1.15 10.91 0.87
CA LEU A 51 1.09 9.54 1.37
C LEU A 51 0.16 9.43 2.58
N ALA A 52 0.29 10.34 3.54
CA ALA A 52 -0.60 10.35 4.71
C ALA A 52 -2.07 10.53 4.29
N GLY A 53 -2.32 11.41 3.33
CA GLY A 53 -3.68 11.63 2.81
C GLY A 53 -4.28 10.38 2.18
N VAL A 54 -3.48 9.65 1.41
CA VAL A 54 -3.91 8.39 0.79
C VAL A 54 -4.18 7.33 1.86
N ILE A 55 -3.26 7.14 2.80
CA ILE A 55 -3.37 6.09 3.81
C ILE A 55 -4.54 6.34 4.76
N TYR A 56 -4.71 7.58 5.20
CA TYR A 56 -5.76 7.92 6.16
C TYR A 56 -7.07 8.37 5.51
N GLN A 57 -7.20 8.25 4.21
CA GLN A 57 -8.46 8.49 3.54
C GLN A 57 -9.53 7.57 4.11
N SER A 58 -10.71 8.12 4.44
CA SER A 58 -11.78 7.37 5.09
C SER A 58 -12.13 6.10 4.32
N GLY A 59 -12.09 4.97 5.01
CA GLY A 59 -12.45 3.67 4.43
C GLY A 59 -11.44 3.09 3.45
N ALA A 60 -10.27 3.70 3.30
CA ALA A 60 -9.31 3.26 2.29
C ALA A 60 -8.60 1.96 2.66
N PHE A 61 -8.25 1.78 3.93
CA PHE A 61 -7.48 0.62 4.37
C PHE A 61 -7.98 0.09 5.70
N ASP A 62 -8.16 -1.24 5.78
CA ASP A 62 -8.61 -1.91 7.00
C ASP A 62 -7.64 -1.71 8.16
N ALA A 63 -6.33 -1.67 7.87
CA ALA A 63 -5.30 -1.50 8.90
C ALA A 63 -5.46 -0.18 9.67
N VAL A 64 -6.02 0.85 9.07
CA VAL A 64 -6.33 2.12 9.75
C VAL A 64 -7.54 1.94 10.64
N SER A 65 -8.62 1.34 10.12
CA SER A 65 -9.88 1.19 10.85
C SER A 65 -9.74 0.27 12.06
N ASP A 66 -8.93 -0.79 11.95
CA ASP A 66 -8.76 -1.77 13.04
C ASP A 66 -7.55 -1.49 13.93
N GLY A 67 -6.80 -0.42 13.67
CA GLY A 67 -5.68 0.00 14.51
C GLY A 67 -4.36 -0.69 14.23
N GLN A 68 -4.28 -1.61 13.29
CA GLN A 68 -3.01 -2.30 12.98
C GLN A 68 -1.93 -1.35 12.47
N ILE A 69 -2.33 -0.22 11.87
CA ILE A 69 -1.39 0.82 11.43
C ILE A 69 -0.52 1.34 12.57
N ASN A 70 -0.98 1.21 13.81
CA ASN A 70 -0.26 1.69 15.00
C ASN A 70 0.75 0.69 15.54
N LEU A 71 0.78 -0.53 15.01
CA LEU A 71 1.77 -1.53 15.41
C LEU A 71 3.11 -1.21 14.77
N ALA A 72 4.20 -1.55 15.49
CA ALA A 72 5.53 -1.40 14.91
C ALA A 72 5.68 -2.34 13.71
N PRO A 73 6.12 -1.85 12.55
CA PRO A 73 6.30 -2.69 11.38
C PRO A 73 7.52 -3.59 11.53
N SER A 74 7.49 -4.74 10.83
CA SER A 74 8.65 -5.62 10.75
C SER A 74 9.75 -4.98 9.91
N GLU A 75 10.99 -5.48 10.05
CA GLU A 75 12.09 -5.02 9.19
C GLU A 75 11.82 -5.37 7.74
N GLN A 76 11.17 -6.50 7.47
CA GLN A 76 10.78 -6.87 6.12
C GLN A 76 9.80 -5.86 5.52
N SER A 77 8.84 -5.38 6.31
CA SER A 77 7.91 -4.34 5.86
C SER A 77 8.62 -3.02 5.58
N ARG A 78 9.61 -2.65 6.40
CA ARG A 78 10.42 -1.45 6.15
C ARG A 78 11.23 -1.57 4.86
N ARG A 79 11.79 -2.74 4.61
CA ARG A 79 12.53 -3.02 3.37
C ARG A 79 11.61 -2.91 2.15
N ALA A 80 10.41 -3.49 2.23
CA ALA A 80 9.43 -3.40 1.15
C ALA A 80 9.03 -1.94 0.89
N ALA A 81 8.84 -1.15 1.95
CA ALA A 81 8.54 0.27 1.81
C ALA A 81 9.65 1.03 1.09
N ARG A 82 10.92 0.76 1.45
CA ARG A 82 12.06 1.39 0.76
C ARG A 82 12.11 1.01 -0.71
N ASP A 83 11.89 -0.27 -1.04
CA ASP A 83 11.91 -0.74 -2.42
C ASP A 83 10.80 -0.07 -3.25
N ALA A 84 9.61 0.06 -2.70
CA ALA A 84 8.51 0.75 -3.37
C ALA A 84 8.82 2.24 -3.56
N LEU A 85 9.32 2.91 -2.53
CA LEU A 85 9.69 4.33 -2.62
C LEU A 85 10.83 4.58 -3.61
N ASN A 86 11.71 3.60 -3.79
CA ASN A 86 12.79 3.69 -4.77
C ASN A 86 12.33 3.37 -6.19
N GLY A 87 11.06 3.08 -6.41
CA GLY A 87 10.48 2.97 -7.73
C GLY A 87 10.07 1.57 -8.18
N TRP A 88 10.24 0.54 -7.34
CA TRP A 88 9.80 -0.79 -7.74
C TRP A 88 8.29 -0.91 -7.58
N ASP A 89 7.60 -1.01 -8.72
CA ASP A 89 6.16 -1.24 -8.77
C ASP A 89 5.85 -2.55 -9.52
N PRO A 90 5.69 -3.66 -8.79
CA PRO A 90 5.32 -4.93 -9.43
C PRO A 90 3.94 -4.91 -10.11
N THR A 91 3.10 -3.92 -9.80
CA THR A 91 1.73 -3.84 -10.32
C THR A 91 1.61 -3.08 -11.64
N SER A 92 2.67 -2.39 -12.07
CA SER A 92 2.66 -1.57 -13.28
C SER A 92 1.54 -0.53 -13.29
N GLY A 93 1.37 0.16 -12.17
CA GLY A 93 0.45 1.30 -12.08
C GLY A 93 -0.92 1.01 -11.50
N CYS A 94 -1.15 -0.14 -10.90
CA CYS A 94 -2.44 -0.44 -10.28
C CYS A 94 -2.78 0.53 -9.15
N LEU A 95 -4.05 0.84 -9.01
CA LEU A 95 -4.58 1.78 -8.02
C LEU A 95 -5.41 1.09 -6.93
N TYR A 96 -5.74 -0.18 -7.12
CA TYR A 96 -6.61 -0.92 -6.20
C TYR A 96 -6.06 -2.32 -5.98
N TYR A 97 -6.35 -2.86 -4.80
CA TYR A 97 -6.18 -4.28 -4.56
C TYR A 97 -7.29 -4.79 -3.66
N TYR A 98 -7.52 -6.10 -3.70
CA TYR A 98 -8.47 -6.75 -2.81
C TYR A 98 -8.12 -8.22 -2.67
N ASN A 99 -8.62 -8.83 -1.59
CA ASN A 99 -8.54 -10.27 -1.40
C ASN A 99 -9.84 -10.88 -1.93
N PRO A 100 -9.80 -11.66 -3.03
CA PRO A 100 -11.01 -12.25 -3.62
C PRO A 100 -11.77 -13.17 -2.67
N ALA A 101 -11.10 -13.76 -1.68
CA ALA A 101 -11.75 -14.66 -0.73
C ALA A 101 -12.62 -13.91 0.28
N THR A 102 -12.37 -12.62 0.53
CA THR A 102 -13.03 -11.85 1.59
C THR A 102 -13.74 -10.60 1.10
N ALA A 103 -13.46 -10.13 -0.11
CA ALA A 103 -14.05 -8.90 -0.63
C ALA A 103 -15.55 -9.08 -0.91
N THR A 104 -16.37 -8.13 -0.46
CA THR A 104 -17.81 -8.16 -0.62
C THR A 104 -18.37 -7.02 -1.45
N SER A 105 -17.57 -5.99 -1.74
CA SER A 105 -18.03 -4.82 -2.49
C SER A 105 -18.21 -5.16 -3.97
N PRO A 106 -19.43 -5.01 -4.54
CA PRO A 106 -19.61 -5.21 -5.98
C PRO A 106 -18.76 -4.28 -6.83
N TRP A 107 -18.49 -3.07 -6.33
CA TRP A 107 -17.68 -2.10 -7.04
C TRP A 107 -16.24 -2.60 -7.24
N ILE A 108 -15.63 -3.16 -6.19
CA ILE A 108 -14.25 -3.65 -6.31
C ILE A 108 -14.17 -4.84 -7.27
N TRP A 109 -15.18 -5.70 -7.27
CA TRP A 109 -15.26 -6.84 -8.19
C TRP A 109 -15.40 -6.41 -9.65
N SER A 110 -15.90 -5.19 -9.90
CA SER A 110 -16.05 -4.65 -11.26
C SER A 110 -14.74 -4.08 -11.83
N ARG A 111 -13.69 -3.93 -11.02
CA ARG A 111 -12.41 -3.36 -11.48
C ARG A 111 -11.65 -4.38 -12.32
N GLU A 112 -10.89 -3.87 -13.30
CA GLU A 112 -10.07 -4.72 -14.16
C GLU A 112 -8.83 -5.19 -13.40
N VAL A 113 -8.77 -6.49 -13.13
CA VAL A 113 -7.61 -7.11 -12.47
C VAL A 113 -6.48 -7.26 -13.48
N ARG A 114 -5.29 -6.80 -13.11
CA ARG A 114 -4.09 -6.91 -13.93
C ARG A 114 -3.20 -8.07 -13.52
N LEU A 115 -3.12 -8.37 -12.23
CA LEU A 115 -2.35 -9.50 -11.74
C LEU A 115 -2.80 -9.87 -10.34
N THR A 116 -2.43 -11.09 -9.94
CA THR A 116 -2.65 -11.60 -8.58
C THR A 116 -1.31 -12.02 -8.00
N ILE A 117 -1.02 -11.56 -6.77
CA ILE A 117 0.17 -11.93 -6.02
C ILE A 117 -0.28 -12.41 -4.65
N GLY A 118 0.01 -13.67 -4.31
CA GLY A 118 -0.48 -14.25 -3.06
C GLY A 118 -2.00 -14.19 -3.00
N ASP A 119 -2.53 -13.65 -1.92
CA ASP A 119 -3.98 -13.55 -1.71
C ASP A 119 -4.59 -12.29 -2.33
N HIS A 120 -3.80 -11.41 -2.92
CA HIS A 120 -4.26 -10.11 -3.40
C HIS A 120 -4.34 -10.04 -4.92
N SER A 121 -5.47 -9.54 -5.42
CA SER A 121 -5.65 -9.16 -6.82
C SER A 121 -5.48 -7.66 -6.96
N PHE A 122 -4.63 -7.25 -7.89
CA PHE A 122 -4.32 -5.83 -8.14
C PHE A 122 -5.03 -5.38 -9.39
N ALA A 123 -5.65 -4.20 -9.33
CA ALA A 123 -6.55 -3.72 -10.38
C ALA A 123 -6.34 -2.23 -10.67
N VAL A 124 -6.82 -1.84 -11.82
CA VAL A 124 -6.83 -0.44 -12.25
C VAL A 124 -8.19 0.21 -12.06
#